data_0fa6d9c1f105c348fc17a2ac46a88c3d
#
_entry.id   0fa6d9c1f105c348fc17a2ac46a88c3d
#
_cell.length_a   1.000
_cell.length_b   1.000
_cell.length_c   1.000
_cell.angle_alpha   90.00
_cell.angle_beta   90.00
_cell.angle_gamma   90.00
#
_symmetry.space_group_name_H-M   'P 1'
#
loop_
_entity.id
_entity.type
_entity.pdbx_description
1 polymer ?
#
loop_
_entity_poly.entity_id
_entity_poly.type
_entity_poly.pdbx_seq_one_letter_code
_entity_poly.pdbx_strand_id
1 'polypeptide(L)'
;MDDDGLAIGGYDVVAYFSNNAVKGDEGITAKYKNATYQFSSKANRDLFQKSPTKYLPQFDGYCAWGIATKEAKYPINPETFDIVDGKLYLFFNGPFNGGSFNSMEPWNAETTILIAAAHKKWSGVK
;
A
#
# COMPACT_ATOMS: atom_id res chain seq x y z
N MET A 1 -8.13 -2.19 -2.18
CA MET A 1 -8.94 -2.63 -1.03
C MET A 1 -9.63 -3.94 -1.36
N ASP A 2 -9.91 -4.73 -0.34
CA ASP A 2 -10.62 -5.98 -0.51
C ASP A 2 -12.12 -5.74 -0.74
N ASP A 3 -12.81 -6.77 -1.22
CA ASP A 3 -14.25 -6.69 -1.53
C ASP A 3 -15.10 -6.36 -0.31
N ASP A 4 -14.68 -6.75 0.88
CA ASP A 4 -15.39 -6.47 2.13
C ASP A 4 -14.98 -5.17 2.80
N GLY A 5 -14.23 -4.31 2.10
CA GLY A 5 -13.79 -3.02 2.60
C GLY A 5 -12.57 -3.07 3.50
N LEU A 6 -11.94 -4.23 3.64
CA LEU A 6 -10.73 -4.37 4.45
C LEU A 6 -9.52 -3.86 3.68
N ALA A 7 -8.81 -2.90 4.25
CA ALA A 7 -7.65 -2.30 3.60
C ALA A 7 -6.41 -3.17 3.77
N ILE A 8 -5.63 -3.32 2.70
CA ILE A 8 -4.30 -3.95 2.69
C ILE A 8 -4.33 -5.39 3.25
N GLY A 9 -5.42 -6.13 3.00
CA GLY A 9 -5.56 -7.49 3.50
C GLY A 9 -5.48 -7.63 5.02
N GLY A 10 -5.75 -6.56 5.76
CA GLY A 10 -5.70 -6.55 7.22
C GLY A 10 -4.32 -6.28 7.81
N TYR A 11 -3.35 -5.89 6.99
CA TYR A 11 -2.03 -5.53 7.51
C TYR A 11 -2.06 -4.14 8.17
N ASP A 12 -1.21 -3.97 9.19
CA ASP A 12 -1.12 -2.75 9.98
C ASP A 12 -0.39 -1.67 9.18
N VAL A 13 -1.13 -0.64 8.75
CA VAL A 13 -0.58 0.42 7.91
C VAL A 13 0.49 1.24 8.66
N VAL A 14 0.40 1.35 9.98
CA VAL A 14 1.38 2.09 10.79
C VAL A 14 2.70 1.33 10.91
N ALA A 15 2.63 0.00 10.98
CA ALA A 15 3.83 -0.84 11.11
C ALA A 15 4.80 -0.72 9.94
N TYR A 16 4.29 -0.43 8.73
CA TYR A 16 5.16 -0.21 7.57
C TYR A 16 6.18 0.90 7.81
N PHE A 17 5.80 1.92 8.58
CA PHE A 17 6.66 3.07 8.85
C PHE A 17 7.76 2.74 9.87
N SER A 18 7.68 1.56 10.50
CA SER A 18 8.77 0.97 11.28
C SER A 18 9.51 -0.10 10.48
N ASN A 19 9.30 -0.13 9.15
CA ASN A 19 9.93 -1.03 8.20
C ASN A 19 9.52 -2.49 8.39
N ASN A 20 8.28 -2.72 8.82
CA ASN A 20 7.74 -4.06 9.05
C ASN A 20 6.38 -4.22 8.39
N ALA A 21 6.19 -5.34 7.67
CA ALA A 21 4.88 -5.75 7.20
C ALA A 21 4.29 -6.70 8.25
N VAL A 22 3.34 -6.21 9.03
CA VAL A 22 2.76 -6.95 10.16
C VAL A 22 1.25 -7.03 9.99
N LYS A 23 0.70 -8.23 10.09
CA LYS A 23 -0.75 -8.41 10.02
C LYS A 23 -1.41 -7.85 11.29
N GLY A 24 -2.49 -7.11 11.12
CA GLY A 24 -3.25 -6.56 12.23
C GLY A 24 -4.17 -7.57 12.89
N ASP A 25 -4.71 -7.17 14.04
CA ASP A 25 -5.67 -7.96 14.80
C ASP A 25 -7.08 -7.55 14.40
N GLU A 26 -7.96 -8.51 14.15
CA GLU A 26 -9.36 -8.24 13.78
C GLU A 26 -10.11 -7.45 14.85
N GLY A 27 -9.69 -7.51 16.09
CA GLY A 27 -10.29 -6.79 17.20
C GLY A 27 -9.75 -5.36 17.40
N ILE A 28 -8.73 -4.96 16.63
CA ILE A 28 -8.12 -3.62 16.75
C ILE A 28 -8.23 -2.92 15.42
N THR A 29 -9.33 -2.18 15.22
CA THR A 29 -9.65 -1.59 13.92
C THR A 29 -9.93 -0.09 14.01
N ALA A 30 -9.81 0.57 12.85
CA ALA A 30 -10.29 1.92 12.64
C ALA A 30 -10.81 2.04 11.21
N LYS A 31 -11.81 2.86 11.01
CA LYS A 31 -12.38 3.10 9.69
C LYS A 31 -11.96 4.47 9.17
N TYR A 32 -11.67 4.52 7.87
CA TYR A 32 -11.37 5.76 7.19
C TYR A 32 -11.91 5.69 5.75
N LYS A 33 -12.81 6.60 5.40
CA LYS A 33 -13.40 6.69 4.05
C LYS A 33 -13.90 5.34 3.52
N ASN A 34 -14.75 4.66 4.29
CA ASN A 34 -15.37 3.38 3.93
C ASN A 34 -14.40 2.19 3.89
N ALA A 35 -13.15 2.37 4.33
CA ALA A 35 -12.20 1.28 4.45
C ALA A 35 -11.96 0.95 5.92
N THR A 36 -11.81 -0.32 6.23
CA THR A 36 -11.48 -0.78 7.57
C THR A 36 -10.01 -1.16 7.63
N TYR A 37 -9.28 -0.56 8.55
CA TYR A 37 -7.86 -0.84 8.78
C TYR A 37 -7.70 -1.64 10.06
N GLN A 38 -6.87 -2.68 10.02
CA GLN A 38 -6.55 -3.48 11.20
C GLN A 38 -5.16 -3.13 11.70
N PHE A 39 -4.97 -3.21 13.03
CA PHE A 39 -3.71 -2.79 13.64
C PHE A 39 -3.20 -3.90 14.56
N SER A 40 -1.88 -3.99 14.69
CA SER A 40 -1.23 -4.98 15.54
C SER A 40 -1.25 -4.57 17.01
N SER A 41 -1.53 -3.29 17.30
CA SER A 41 -1.61 -2.78 18.66
C SER A 41 -2.58 -1.61 18.74
N LYS A 42 -3.10 -1.35 19.93
CA LYS A 42 -3.95 -0.19 20.16
C LYS A 42 -3.18 1.12 19.99
N ALA A 43 -1.89 1.12 20.32
CA ALA A 43 -1.04 2.29 20.13
C ALA A 43 -0.96 2.67 18.64
N ASN A 44 -0.79 1.69 17.75
CA ASN A 44 -0.74 1.96 16.31
C ASN A 44 -2.09 2.45 15.79
N ARG A 45 -3.20 1.86 16.26
CA ARG A 45 -4.53 2.33 15.90
C ARG A 45 -4.72 3.80 16.30
N ASP A 46 -4.30 4.14 17.49
CA ASP A 46 -4.46 5.51 18.00
C ASP A 46 -3.62 6.51 17.20
N LEU A 47 -2.41 6.12 16.79
CA LEU A 47 -1.57 6.95 15.91
C LEU A 47 -2.25 7.18 14.57
N PHE A 48 -2.86 6.16 14.00
CA PHE A 48 -3.57 6.28 12.74
C PHE A 48 -4.78 7.21 12.88
N GLN A 49 -5.58 7.02 13.93
CA GLN A 49 -6.78 7.85 14.16
C GLN A 49 -6.43 9.33 14.34
N LYS A 50 -5.28 9.60 14.94
CA LYS A 50 -4.81 10.98 15.18
C LYS A 50 -4.37 11.66 13.88
N SER A 51 -3.72 10.92 12.97
CA SER A 51 -3.17 11.47 11.72
C SER A 51 -3.29 10.46 10.58
N PRO A 52 -4.52 10.12 10.15
CA PRO A 52 -4.70 9.05 9.17
C PRO A 52 -3.99 9.28 7.85
N THR A 53 -3.97 10.51 7.35
CA THR A 53 -3.34 10.79 6.05
C THR A 53 -1.83 10.57 6.05
N LYS A 54 -1.19 10.60 7.23
CA LYS A 54 0.24 10.32 7.34
C LYS A 54 0.58 8.86 7.01
N TYR A 55 -0.33 7.94 7.32
CA TYR A 55 -0.10 6.51 7.23
C TYR A 55 -0.78 5.84 6.04
N LEU A 56 -1.65 6.53 5.33
CA LEU A 56 -2.36 5.95 4.20
C LEU A 56 -1.39 5.58 3.07
N PRO A 57 -1.60 4.40 2.43
CA PRO A 57 -0.78 4.06 1.26
C PRO A 57 -1.11 4.98 0.09
N GLN A 58 -0.12 5.22 -0.75
CA GLN A 58 -0.32 6.00 -1.97
C GLN A 58 -1.18 5.20 -2.95
N PHE A 59 -1.91 5.90 -3.81
CA PHE A 59 -2.73 5.29 -4.87
C PHE A 59 -3.80 4.32 -4.33
N ASP A 60 -4.41 4.67 -3.18
CA ASP A 60 -5.42 3.84 -2.52
C ASP A 60 -4.93 2.42 -2.23
N GLY A 61 -3.61 2.21 -2.13
CA GLY A 61 -3.03 0.90 -1.87
C GLY A 61 -2.87 0.01 -3.10
N TYR A 62 -3.08 0.55 -4.31
CA TYR A 62 -2.80 -0.20 -5.54
C TYR A 62 -1.30 -0.19 -5.84
N CYS A 63 -0.87 -1.14 -6.68
CA CYS A 63 0.53 -1.28 -7.07
C CYS A 63 1.07 0.00 -7.70
N ALA A 64 2.06 0.62 -7.05
CA ALA A 64 2.64 1.88 -7.54
C ALA A 64 3.32 1.70 -8.90
N TRP A 65 3.99 0.57 -9.12
CA TRP A 65 4.61 0.27 -10.41
C TRP A 65 3.56 0.15 -11.51
N GLY A 66 2.43 -0.49 -11.22
CA GLY A 66 1.33 -0.62 -12.18
C GLY A 66 0.76 0.73 -12.58
N ILE A 67 0.59 1.64 -11.63
CA ILE A 67 0.12 3.00 -11.94
C ILE A 67 1.15 3.73 -12.81
N ALA A 68 2.44 3.65 -12.45
CA ALA A 68 3.50 4.37 -13.15
C ALA A 68 3.71 3.89 -14.59
N THR A 69 3.60 2.58 -14.84
CA THR A 69 3.99 1.98 -16.12
C THR A 69 2.80 1.57 -16.98
N LYS A 70 1.71 1.13 -16.37
CA LYS A 70 0.54 0.59 -17.09
C LYS A 70 -0.70 1.46 -16.98
N GLU A 71 -0.66 2.50 -16.14
CA GLU A 71 -1.83 3.33 -15.85
C GLU A 71 -3.03 2.47 -15.42
N ALA A 72 -2.77 1.45 -14.59
CA ALA A 72 -3.76 0.47 -14.20
C ALA A 72 -3.66 0.12 -12.73
N LYS A 73 -4.79 -0.33 -12.17
CA LYS A 73 -4.90 -0.73 -10.78
C LYS A 73 -4.63 -2.22 -10.67
N TYR A 74 -3.43 -2.59 -10.19
CA TYR A 74 -3.09 -3.99 -9.92
C TYR A 74 -3.19 -4.27 -8.43
N PRO A 75 -3.56 -5.51 -8.05
CA PRO A 75 -3.53 -5.91 -6.65
C PRO A 75 -2.10 -5.89 -6.10
N ILE A 76 -1.98 -5.93 -4.77
CA ILE A 76 -0.67 -5.86 -4.13
C ILE A 76 -0.45 -7.08 -3.24
N ASN A 77 0.84 -7.31 -2.93
CA ASN A 77 1.25 -8.22 -1.88
C ASN A 77 1.58 -7.37 -0.65
N PRO A 78 0.85 -7.54 0.49
CA PRO A 78 1.06 -6.68 1.65
C PRO A 78 2.47 -6.69 2.23
N GLU A 79 3.27 -7.71 1.89
CA GLU A 79 4.65 -7.81 2.36
C GLU A 79 5.65 -7.12 1.43
N THR A 80 5.20 -6.60 0.29
CA THR A 80 6.06 -5.97 -0.71
C THR A 80 5.76 -4.47 -0.73
N PHE A 81 6.64 -3.69 -0.10
CA PHE A 81 6.42 -2.26 0.10
C PHE A 81 7.72 -1.46 0.07
N ASP A 82 7.59 -0.14 -0.08
CA ASP A 82 8.70 0.81 0.00
C ASP A 82 8.21 2.08 0.68
N ILE A 83 9.04 2.65 1.54
CA ILE A 83 8.79 3.95 2.17
C ILE A 83 9.78 4.94 1.56
N VAL A 84 9.25 5.95 0.88
CA VAL A 84 10.07 6.98 0.22
C VAL A 84 9.55 8.35 0.63
N ASP A 85 10.40 9.17 1.21
CA ASP A 85 10.05 10.52 1.69
C ASP A 85 8.84 10.51 2.62
N GLY A 86 8.75 9.50 3.50
CA GLY A 86 7.67 9.37 4.47
C GLY A 86 6.35 8.90 3.88
N LYS A 87 6.35 8.38 2.65
CA LYS A 87 5.15 7.89 1.97
C LYS A 87 5.24 6.40 1.72
N LEU A 88 4.12 5.71 1.92
CA LEU A 88 4.02 4.26 1.74
C LEU A 88 3.59 3.92 0.33
N TYR A 89 4.38 3.08 -0.34
CA TYR A 89 4.07 2.52 -1.65
C TYR A 89 3.96 1.01 -1.54
N LEU A 90 2.92 0.44 -2.15
CA LEU A 90 2.67 -1.00 -2.16
C LEU A 90 2.80 -1.55 -3.58
N PHE A 91 3.11 -2.84 -3.70
CA PHE A 91 3.49 -3.43 -4.99
C PHE A 91 2.89 -4.80 -5.21
N PHE A 92 2.65 -5.13 -6.47
CA PHE A 92 2.31 -6.48 -6.89
C PHE A 92 3.55 -7.38 -6.76
N ASN A 93 3.36 -8.54 -6.19
CA ASN A 93 4.39 -9.58 -6.12
C ASN A 93 3.68 -10.93 -6.02
N GLY A 94 3.76 -11.72 -7.08
CA GLY A 94 3.07 -13.00 -7.08
C GLY A 94 3.05 -13.65 -8.44
N PRO A 95 2.18 -14.68 -8.64
CA PRO A 95 2.08 -15.40 -9.90
C PRO A 95 1.66 -14.48 -11.05
N PHE A 96 2.32 -14.61 -12.18
CA PHE A 96 2.04 -13.80 -13.34
C PHE A 96 2.48 -14.54 -14.62
N ASN A 97 1.56 -14.75 -15.55
CA ASN A 97 1.84 -15.37 -16.87
C ASN A 97 2.63 -16.67 -16.80
N GLY A 98 2.27 -17.56 -15.86
CA GLY A 98 2.93 -18.87 -15.72
C GLY A 98 4.21 -18.85 -14.93
N GLY A 99 4.61 -17.69 -14.40
CA GLY A 99 5.78 -17.53 -13.54
C GLY A 99 5.45 -16.68 -12.34
N SER A 100 6.41 -15.92 -11.85
CA SER A 100 6.20 -14.96 -10.78
C SER A 100 6.82 -13.62 -11.15
N PHE A 101 6.24 -12.54 -10.63
CA PHE A 101 6.72 -11.19 -10.90
C PHE A 101 6.68 -10.35 -9.63
N ASN A 102 7.79 -9.72 -9.31
CA ASN A 102 7.91 -8.76 -8.22
C ASN A 102 8.12 -7.37 -8.81
N SER A 103 7.09 -6.53 -8.77
CA SER A 103 7.14 -5.21 -9.39
C SER A 103 8.09 -4.25 -8.68
N MET A 104 8.58 -4.56 -7.49
CA MET A 104 9.62 -3.76 -6.86
C MET A 104 10.97 -3.85 -7.55
N GLU A 105 11.24 -4.94 -8.27
CA GLU A 105 12.53 -5.07 -8.98
C GLU A 105 12.72 -3.95 -10.01
N PRO A 106 11.80 -3.77 -10.98
CA PRO A 106 11.93 -2.63 -11.89
C PRO A 106 11.73 -1.28 -11.20
N TRP A 107 10.92 -1.23 -10.13
CA TRP A 107 10.72 -0.01 -9.36
C TRP A 107 12.04 0.49 -8.74
N ASN A 108 12.80 -0.41 -8.12
CA ASN A 108 14.06 -0.05 -7.47
C ASN A 108 15.11 0.44 -8.47
N ALA A 109 15.03 0.01 -9.73
CA ALA A 109 15.97 0.46 -10.76
C ALA A 109 15.74 1.92 -11.17
N GLU A 110 14.50 2.44 -11.05
CA GLU A 110 14.14 3.77 -11.52
C GLU A 110 13.19 4.48 -10.55
N THR A 111 13.42 4.36 -9.25
CA THR A 111 12.47 4.81 -8.23
C THR A 111 12.04 6.26 -8.40
N THR A 112 12.96 7.20 -8.58
CA THR A 112 12.63 8.63 -8.69
C THR A 112 11.75 8.91 -9.89
N ILE A 113 12.07 8.30 -11.03
CA ILE A 113 11.32 8.48 -12.28
C ILE A 113 9.93 7.89 -12.15
N LEU A 114 9.83 6.69 -11.56
CA LEU A 114 8.55 5.99 -11.45
C LEU A 114 7.62 6.63 -10.42
N ILE A 115 8.14 7.19 -9.33
CA ILE A 115 7.34 7.94 -8.37
C ILE A 115 6.66 9.13 -9.06
N ALA A 116 7.44 9.93 -9.80
CA ALA A 116 6.91 11.08 -10.51
C ALA A 116 5.85 10.66 -11.54
N ALA A 117 6.13 9.59 -12.30
CA ALA A 117 5.19 9.06 -13.29
C ALA A 117 3.89 8.58 -12.65
N ALA A 118 3.98 7.87 -11.52
CA ALA A 118 2.80 7.34 -10.83
C ALA A 118 1.90 8.46 -10.33
N HIS A 119 2.45 9.48 -9.70
CA HIS A 119 1.66 10.60 -9.21
C HIS A 119 1.00 11.38 -10.35
N LYS A 120 1.72 11.55 -11.47
CA LYS A 120 1.18 12.22 -12.63
C LYS A 120 0.00 11.45 -13.25
N LYS A 121 0.11 10.13 -13.32
CA LYS A 121 -0.89 9.28 -13.98
C LYS A 121 -2.07 8.92 -13.08
N TRP A 122 -1.90 9.01 -11.77
CA TRP A 122 -2.94 8.59 -10.83
C TRP A 122 -4.27 9.30 -11.03
N SER A 123 -4.24 10.59 -11.32
CA SER A 123 -5.47 11.37 -11.50
C SER A 123 -6.33 10.86 -12.65
N GLY A 124 -5.72 10.23 -13.66
CA GLY A 124 -6.44 9.62 -14.77
C GLY A 124 -6.86 8.19 -14.53
N VAL A 125 -6.28 7.53 -13.52
CA VAL A 125 -6.54 6.12 -13.21
C VAL A 125 -7.69 5.94 -12.22
N LYS A 126 -7.72 6.78 -11.17
CA LYS A 126 -8.70 6.63 -10.08
C LYS A 126 -10.15 6.94 -10.47
#